data_89d02bcf653e1d015fced7429ad39acb
#
_entry.id   89d02bcf653e1d015fced7429ad39acb
#
_cell.length_a   1.000
_cell.length_b   1.000
_cell.length_c   1.000
_cell.angle_alpha   90.00
_cell.angle_beta   90.00
_cell.angle_gamma   90.00
#
_symmetry.space_group_name_H-M   'P 1'
#
loop_
_entity.id
_entity.type
_entity.pdbx_description
1 polymer ?
#
loop_
_entity_poly.entity_id
_entity_poly.type
_entity_poly.pdbx_seq_one_letter_code
_entity_poly.pdbx_strand_id
1 'polypeptide(L)'
;LFRSVLDGKVGLEMAKRLEGKGILMLASMEGGFRNMINNKKPVSSPADVSGVKYRVMQNPVFIDMFNSMGGSAVPMAWGETFTAVQQGTIDGLEIPLAVIDASKYFEVTKFLSLTNHTYSAIHLLVSKRTFDKLSPDQRKAVVDAAKQSLAEQRKASADNARQLVATLQSK
;
A
#
# COMPACT_ATOMS: atom_id res chain seq x y z
N LEU A 1 -8.58 14.48 1.48
CA LEU A 1 -7.50 15.02 0.65
C LEU A 1 -7.08 14.03 -0.46
N PHE A 2 -6.61 12.81 -0.14
CA PHE A 2 -6.13 11.85 -1.16
C PHE A 2 -7.20 11.46 -2.18
N ARG A 3 -8.45 11.21 -1.75
CA ARG A 3 -9.56 10.93 -2.66
C ARG A 3 -9.79 12.10 -3.64
N SER A 4 -9.78 13.34 -3.15
CA SER A 4 -9.96 14.52 -4.03
C SER A 4 -8.86 14.66 -5.07
N VAL A 5 -7.63 14.24 -4.75
CA VAL A 5 -6.51 14.23 -5.71
C VAL A 5 -6.67 13.10 -6.73
N LEU A 6 -6.97 11.87 -6.25
CA LEU A 6 -7.06 10.69 -7.10
C LEU A 6 -8.31 10.70 -8.01
N ASP A 7 -9.41 11.28 -7.55
CA ASP A 7 -10.65 11.41 -8.32
C ASP A 7 -10.70 12.72 -9.12
N GLY A 8 -9.78 13.64 -8.87
CA GLY A 8 -9.68 14.94 -9.52
C GLY A 8 -8.75 14.93 -10.73
N LYS A 9 -8.34 16.16 -11.13
CA LYS A 9 -7.51 16.39 -12.33
C LYS A 9 -6.23 15.56 -12.37
N VAL A 10 -5.57 15.36 -11.24
CA VAL A 10 -4.32 14.58 -11.15
C VAL A 10 -4.58 13.11 -11.48
N GLY A 11 -5.58 12.49 -10.86
CA GLY A 11 -5.93 11.10 -11.13
C GLY A 11 -6.42 10.88 -12.57
N LEU A 12 -7.20 11.81 -13.11
CA LEU A 12 -7.64 11.77 -14.51
C LEU A 12 -6.46 11.86 -15.49
N GLU A 13 -5.48 12.73 -15.21
CA GLU A 13 -4.27 12.83 -16.04
C GLU A 13 -3.42 11.56 -15.96
N MET A 14 -3.30 10.97 -14.78
CA MET A 14 -2.64 9.66 -14.62
C MET A 14 -3.33 8.58 -15.44
N ALA A 15 -4.66 8.50 -15.37
CA ALA A 15 -5.45 7.54 -16.15
C ALA A 15 -5.23 7.71 -17.66
N LYS A 16 -5.22 8.97 -18.14
CA LYS A 16 -4.97 9.29 -19.55
C LYS A 16 -3.56 8.88 -20.01
N ARG A 17 -2.55 9.10 -19.17
CA ARG A 17 -1.16 8.68 -19.46
C ARG A 17 -1.03 7.16 -19.53
N LEU A 18 -1.71 6.44 -18.64
CA LEU A 18 -1.76 4.98 -18.66
C LEU A 18 -2.49 4.46 -19.90
N GLU A 19 -3.59 5.09 -20.29
CA GLU A 19 -4.32 4.73 -21.50
C GLU A 19 -3.44 4.87 -22.75
N GLY A 20 -2.63 5.92 -22.84
CA GLY A 20 -1.63 6.09 -23.90
C GLY A 20 -0.55 4.99 -23.93
N LYS A 21 -0.44 4.19 -22.85
CA LYS A 21 0.43 3.01 -22.75
C LYS A 21 -0.34 1.68 -22.87
N GLY A 22 -1.61 1.73 -23.27
CA GLY A 22 -2.44 0.54 -23.43
C GLY A 22 -3.02 -0.04 -22.14
N ILE A 23 -3.07 0.75 -21.07
CA ILE A 23 -3.60 0.34 -19.76
C ILE A 23 -4.77 1.26 -19.39
N LEU A 24 -5.93 0.70 -19.11
CA LEU A 24 -7.07 1.45 -18.58
C LEU A 24 -7.09 1.38 -17.06
N MET A 25 -7.21 2.52 -16.40
CA MET A 25 -7.42 2.62 -14.96
C MET A 25 -8.93 2.77 -14.70
N LEU A 26 -9.55 1.73 -14.13
CA LEU A 26 -10.99 1.67 -13.89
C LEU A 26 -11.37 2.30 -12.55
N ALA A 27 -10.50 2.19 -11.55
CA ALA A 27 -10.73 2.73 -10.22
C ALA A 27 -9.42 2.95 -9.46
N SER A 28 -9.43 3.88 -8.50
CA SER A 28 -8.35 4.10 -7.52
C SER A 28 -8.87 3.77 -6.12
N MET A 29 -8.64 2.54 -5.69
CA MET A 29 -8.99 2.00 -4.38
C MET A 29 -7.97 2.43 -3.31
N GLU A 30 -8.27 2.16 -2.05
CA GLU A 30 -7.44 2.54 -0.91
C GLU A 30 -6.68 1.34 -0.34
N GLY A 31 -5.35 1.43 -0.28
CA GLY A 31 -4.53 0.57 0.57
C GLY A 31 -4.39 1.13 1.97
N GLY A 32 -4.54 2.46 2.12
CA GLY A 32 -4.46 3.17 3.39
C GLY A 32 -3.08 3.75 3.68
N PHE A 33 -2.97 4.40 4.84
CA PHE A 33 -1.70 4.90 5.34
C PHE A 33 -0.77 3.76 5.73
N ARG A 34 0.50 3.92 5.38
CA ARG A 34 1.55 2.95 5.70
C ARG A 34 2.20 3.31 7.03
N ASN A 35 2.53 2.28 7.79
CA ASN A 35 3.07 2.37 9.13
C ASN A 35 4.29 1.48 9.25
N MET A 36 5.19 1.80 10.17
CA MET A 36 6.42 1.04 10.35
C MET A 36 6.23 -0.04 11.41
N ILE A 37 6.66 -1.26 11.10
CA ILE A 37 6.74 -2.39 12.02
C ILE A 37 8.17 -2.93 12.04
N ASN A 38 8.70 -3.27 13.23
CA ASN A 38 10.05 -3.80 13.35
C ASN A 38 10.28 -4.56 14.67
N ASN A 39 11.46 -5.19 14.80
CA ASN A 39 11.89 -5.96 15.97
C ASN A 39 12.89 -5.24 16.87
N LYS A 40 13.27 -3.99 16.56
CA LYS A 40 14.34 -3.27 17.27
C LYS A 40 13.82 -2.27 18.29
N LYS A 41 12.98 -1.33 17.85
CA LYS A 41 12.54 -0.19 18.69
C LYS A 41 11.30 0.49 18.11
N PRO A 42 10.54 1.21 18.96
CA PRO A 42 9.51 2.13 18.47
C PRO A 42 10.11 3.23 17.59
N VAL A 43 9.30 3.75 16.65
CA VAL A 43 9.66 4.88 15.76
C VAL A 43 8.69 6.02 16.01
N SER A 44 9.18 7.10 16.60
CA SER A 44 8.44 8.33 16.89
C SER A 44 8.91 9.52 16.07
N SER A 45 10.11 9.43 15.51
CA SER A 45 10.73 10.47 14.69
C SER A 45 11.52 9.83 13.52
N PRO A 46 11.85 10.58 12.47
CA PRO A 46 12.72 10.09 11.39
C PRO A 46 14.08 9.56 11.89
N ALA A 47 14.65 10.17 12.94
CA ALA A 47 15.93 9.75 13.51
C ALA A 47 15.87 8.33 14.12
N ASP A 48 14.70 7.85 14.53
CA ASP A 48 14.53 6.52 15.10
C ASP A 48 14.66 5.41 14.04
N VAL A 49 14.58 5.75 12.76
CA VAL A 49 14.78 4.81 11.65
C VAL A 49 16.24 4.36 11.55
N SER A 50 17.17 5.18 12.06
CA SER A 50 18.59 4.87 12.04
C SER A 50 18.94 3.56 12.74
N GLY A 51 19.79 2.75 12.09
CA GLY A 51 20.25 1.46 12.58
C GLY A 51 19.24 0.31 12.43
N VAL A 52 18.10 0.54 11.77
CA VAL A 52 17.08 -0.47 11.50
C VAL A 52 17.10 -0.84 10.02
N LYS A 53 17.15 -2.14 9.71
CA LYS A 53 17.08 -2.67 8.34
C LYS A 53 15.61 -2.83 7.96
N TYR A 54 15.09 -1.90 7.18
CA TYR A 54 13.73 -1.96 6.67
C TYR A 54 13.66 -2.58 5.27
N ARG A 55 12.85 -3.62 5.12
CA ARG A 55 12.44 -4.00 3.78
C ARG A 55 11.62 -2.88 3.15
N VAL A 56 11.96 -2.55 1.93
CA VAL A 56 11.19 -1.61 1.10
C VAL A 56 10.79 -2.28 -0.22
N MET A 57 9.82 -1.70 -0.90
CA MET A 57 9.51 -2.08 -2.27
C MET A 57 10.72 -1.79 -3.18
N GLN A 58 10.87 -2.56 -4.25
CA GLN A 58 11.92 -2.36 -5.27
C GLN A 58 11.64 -1.08 -6.09
N ASN A 59 11.66 0.06 -5.42
CA ASN A 59 11.31 1.37 -5.96
C ASN A 59 12.30 2.41 -5.40
N PRO A 60 12.97 3.20 -6.25
CA PRO A 60 13.95 4.19 -5.83
C PRO A 60 13.43 5.18 -4.78
N VAL A 61 12.17 5.62 -4.91
CA VAL A 61 11.58 6.60 -3.97
C VAL A 61 11.54 6.05 -2.53
N PHE A 62 11.17 4.77 -2.35
CA PHE A 62 11.17 4.14 -1.02
C PHE A 62 12.58 3.89 -0.50
N ILE A 63 13.51 3.51 -1.37
CA ILE A 63 14.93 3.33 -1.02
C ILE A 63 15.51 4.66 -0.52
N ASP A 64 15.33 5.73 -1.28
CA ASP A 64 15.86 7.05 -0.96
C ASP A 64 15.21 7.62 0.31
N MET A 65 13.90 7.41 0.49
CA MET A 65 13.18 7.85 1.69
C MET A 65 13.80 7.25 2.96
N PHE A 66 14.00 5.93 3.02
CA PHE A 66 14.56 5.29 4.21
C PHE A 66 16.04 5.63 4.43
N ASN A 67 16.83 5.69 3.36
CA ASN A 67 18.25 6.07 3.44
C ASN A 67 18.41 7.52 3.90
N SER A 68 17.53 8.43 3.45
CA SER A 68 17.58 9.84 3.88
C SER A 68 17.26 10.04 5.37
N MET A 69 16.51 9.11 5.99
CA MET A 69 16.25 9.08 7.44
C MET A 69 17.37 8.37 8.23
N GLY A 70 18.46 7.94 7.57
CA GLY A 70 19.57 7.21 8.20
C GLY A 70 19.28 5.73 8.46
N GLY A 71 18.19 5.18 7.91
CA GLY A 71 17.88 3.77 7.94
C GLY A 71 18.65 2.98 6.88
N SER A 72 18.54 1.66 6.93
CA SER A 72 19.05 0.75 5.90
C SER A 72 17.88 0.20 5.09
N ALA A 73 17.69 0.75 3.89
CA ALA A 73 16.67 0.25 2.96
C ALA A 73 17.15 -1.05 2.30
N VAL A 74 16.36 -2.12 2.41
CA VAL A 74 16.61 -3.42 1.79
C VAL A 74 15.51 -3.71 0.76
N PRO A 75 15.72 -3.43 -0.53
CA PRO A 75 14.74 -3.73 -1.57
C PRO A 75 14.53 -5.23 -1.68
N MET A 76 13.27 -5.68 -1.55
CA MET A 76 12.98 -7.12 -1.54
C MET A 76 11.57 -7.38 -2.08
N ALA A 77 11.39 -8.49 -2.80
CA ALA A 77 10.10 -8.95 -3.26
C ALA A 77 9.16 -9.29 -2.08
N TRP A 78 7.85 -9.12 -2.28
CA TRP A 78 6.88 -9.33 -1.21
C TRP A 78 6.90 -10.75 -0.65
N GLY A 79 6.98 -11.76 -1.52
CA GLY A 79 6.92 -13.16 -1.12
C GLY A 79 8.07 -13.62 -0.20
N GLU A 80 9.18 -12.88 -0.16
CA GLU A 80 10.35 -13.20 0.66
C GLU A 80 10.32 -12.48 2.03
N THR A 81 9.50 -11.44 2.15
CA THR A 81 9.57 -10.47 3.25
C THR A 81 9.25 -11.09 4.61
N PHE A 82 8.18 -11.89 4.71
CA PHE A 82 7.77 -12.50 5.98
C PHE A 82 8.88 -13.39 6.57
N THR A 83 9.42 -14.28 5.73
CA THR A 83 10.52 -15.17 6.13
C THR A 83 11.78 -14.39 6.49
N ALA A 84 12.11 -13.33 5.77
CA ALA A 84 13.26 -12.49 6.07
C ALA A 84 13.15 -11.77 7.42
N VAL A 85 11.95 -11.29 7.80
CA VAL A 85 11.68 -10.74 9.15
C VAL A 85 11.78 -11.83 10.19
N GLN A 86 11.14 -12.97 9.96
CA GLN A 86 11.14 -14.10 10.90
C GLN A 86 12.56 -14.61 11.19
N GLN A 87 13.41 -14.66 10.18
CA GLN A 87 14.82 -15.10 10.31
C GLN A 87 15.76 -13.99 10.78
N GLY A 88 15.30 -12.75 10.92
CA GLY A 88 16.12 -11.62 11.34
C GLY A 88 17.11 -11.12 10.29
N THR A 89 16.95 -11.49 9.01
CA THR A 89 17.73 -10.95 7.90
C THR A 89 17.49 -9.47 7.70
N ILE A 90 16.23 -9.05 7.92
CA ILE A 90 15.78 -7.67 8.04
C ILE A 90 15.09 -7.48 9.39
N ASP A 91 15.05 -6.23 9.87
CA ASP A 91 14.47 -5.94 11.17
C ASP A 91 12.97 -5.61 11.10
N GLY A 92 12.49 -5.16 9.94
CA GLY A 92 11.10 -4.76 9.77
C GLY A 92 10.75 -4.32 8.35
N LEU A 93 9.55 -3.76 8.24
CA LEU A 93 9.02 -3.23 6.98
C LEU A 93 8.01 -2.12 7.25
N GLU A 94 7.52 -1.50 6.19
CA GLU A 94 6.47 -0.48 6.25
C GLU A 94 5.30 -0.88 5.35
N ILE A 95 4.10 -0.98 5.90
CA ILE A 95 2.89 -1.44 5.21
C ILE A 95 1.62 -0.87 5.86
N PRO A 96 0.46 -0.88 5.17
CA PRO A 96 -0.82 -0.52 5.78
C PRO A 96 -1.25 -1.49 6.89
N LEU A 97 -2.00 -1.00 7.87
CA LEU A 97 -2.51 -1.80 9.00
C LEU A 97 -3.28 -3.04 8.56
N ALA A 98 -4.11 -2.91 7.53
CA ALA A 98 -4.88 -4.04 6.98
C ALA A 98 -3.97 -5.17 6.44
N VAL A 99 -2.80 -4.82 5.91
CA VAL A 99 -1.82 -5.80 5.43
C VAL A 99 -1.06 -6.42 6.60
N ILE A 100 -0.76 -5.65 7.65
CA ILE A 100 -0.16 -6.19 8.89
C ILE A 100 -1.05 -7.30 9.45
N ASP A 101 -2.35 -7.03 9.57
CA ASP A 101 -3.32 -7.99 10.12
C ASP A 101 -3.53 -9.20 9.20
N ALA A 102 -3.85 -8.98 7.94
CA ALA A 102 -4.15 -10.04 6.98
C ALA A 102 -2.95 -10.98 6.73
N SER A 103 -1.73 -10.45 6.76
CA SER A 103 -0.50 -11.22 6.58
C SER A 103 0.16 -11.63 7.89
N LYS A 104 -0.49 -11.38 9.03
CA LYS A 104 -0.07 -11.78 10.38
C LYS A 104 1.33 -11.33 10.77
N TYR A 105 1.75 -10.16 10.32
CA TYR A 105 3.09 -9.64 10.67
C TYR A 105 3.28 -9.41 12.17
N PHE A 106 2.20 -9.28 12.95
CA PHE A 106 2.26 -9.23 14.41
C PHE A 106 2.86 -10.49 15.04
N GLU A 107 2.89 -11.63 14.34
CA GLU A 107 3.53 -12.86 14.82
C GLU A 107 5.07 -12.78 14.75
N VAL A 108 5.62 -11.91 13.91
CA VAL A 108 7.06 -11.82 13.62
C VAL A 108 7.65 -10.43 13.87
N THR A 109 6.86 -9.46 14.35
CA THR A 109 7.32 -8.10 14.70
C THR A 109 6.84 -7.69 16.09
N LYS A 110 7.66 -6.92 16.80
CA LYS A 110 7.41 -6.52 18.21
C LYS A 110 6.84 -5.11 18.36
N PHE A 111 7.17 -4.22 17.43
CA PHE A 111 6.82 -2.81 17.51
C PHE A 111 6.04 -2.38 16.28
N LEU A 112 4.87 -1.80 16.51
CA LEU A 112 4.08 -1.07 15.52
C LEU A 112 4.14 0.42 15.85
N SER A 113 4.60 1.23 14.91
CA SER A 113 4.62 2.69 15.02
C SER A 113 3.68 3.29 13.98
N LEU A 114 2.67 4.04 14.44
CA LEU A 114 1.66 4.67 13.58
C LEU A 114 2.23 5.93 12.92
N THR A 115 3.18 5.73 12.03
CA THR A 115 3.93 6.82 11.38
C THR A 115 3.13 7.53 10.29
N ASN A 116 2.19 6.84 9.64
CA ASN A 116 1.35 7.36 8.56
C ASN A 116 2.16 8.16 7.50
N HIS A 117 3.39 7.75 7.23
CA HIS A 117 4.38 8.50 6.46
C HIS A 117 4.12 8.52 4.96
N THR A 118 3.39 7.53 4.44
CA THR A 118 2.94 7.47 3.05
C THR A 118 1.52 6.93 2.95
N TYR A 119 0.86 7.19 1.81
CA TYR A 119 -0.47 6.68 1.51
C TYR A 119 -0.43 5.77 0.28
N SER A 120 -0.99 4.58 0.41
CA SER A 120 -1.10 3.61 -0.69
C SER A 120 -2.44 3.74 -1.39
N ALA A 121 -2.40 4.11 -2.67
CA ALA A 121 -3.51 3.89 -3.59
C ALA A 121 -3.33 2.55 -4.31
N ILE A 122 -4.43 1.83 -4.52
CA ILE A 122 -4.44 0.56 -5.26
C ILE A 122 -5.29 0.77 -6.50
N HIS A 123 -4.65 0.72 -7.68
CA HIS A 123 -5.35 0.97 -8.94
C HIS A 123 -5.87 -0.33 -9.54
N LEU A 124 -7.16 -0.33 -9.89
CA LEU A 124 -7.77 -1.39 -10.69
C LEU A 124 -7.48 -1.12 -12.16
N LEU A 125 -6.61 -1.94 -12.74
CA LEU A 125 -6.09 -1.76 -14.08
C LEU A 125 -6.56 -2.91 -14.99
N VAL A 126 -6.81 -2.60 -16.26
CA VAL A 126 -7.11 -3.59 -17.28
C VAL A 126 -6.34 -3.27 -18.57
N SER A 127 -5.91 -4.32 -19.28
CA SER A 127 -5.33 -4.15 -20.61
C SER A 127 -6.36 -3.54 -21.56
N LYS A 128 -6.03 -2.40 -22.18
CA LYS A 128 -6.88 -1.75 -23.17
C LYS A 128 -7.20 -2.71 -24.32
N ARG A 129 -6.21 -3.45 -24.81
CA ARG A 129 -6.39 -4.44 -25.87
C ARG A 129 -7.41 -5.53 -25.52
N THR A 130 -7.42 -5.96 -24.26
CA THR A 130 -8.39 -6.96 -23.79
C THR A 130 -9.77 -6.34 -23.60
N PHE A 131 -9.83 -5.15 -23.04
CA PHE A 131 -11.08 -4.42 -22.80
C PHE A 131 -11.78 -4.06 -24.12
N ASP A 132 -11.03 -3.68 -25.15
CA ASP A 132 -11.57 -3.31 -26.48
C ASP A 132 -12.18 -4.51 -27.23
N LYS A 133 -11.86 -5.76 -26.85
CA LYS A 133 -12.48 -6.97 -27.39
C LYS A 133 -13.84 -7.29 -26.78
N LEU A 134 -14.19 -6.70 -25.67
CA LEU A 134 -15.49 -6.90 -25.02
C LEU A 134 -16.60 -6.22 -25.82
N SER A 135 -17.81 -6.77 -25.77
CA SER A 135 -19.01 -6.11 -26.30
C SER A 135 -19.30 -4.82 -25.54
N PRO A 136 -20.10 -3.89 -26.08
CA PRO A 136 -20.50 -2.67 -25.37
C PRO A 136 -21.13 -2.97 -24.00
N ASP A 137 -21.99 -3.98 -23.92
CA ASP A 137 -22.66 -4.37 -22.66
C ASP A 137 -21.68 -4.93 -21.64
N GLN A 138 -20.71 -5.76 -22.09
CA GLN A 138 -19.67 -6.27 -21.23
C GLN A 138 -18.76 -5.15 -20.72
N ARG A 139 -18.37 -4.18 -21.55
CA ARG A 139 -17.59 -3.01 -21.12
C ARG A 139 -18.33 -2.21 -20.06
N LYS A 140 -19.63 -1.97 -20.32
CA LYS A 140 -20.48 -1.27 -19.36
C LYS A 140 -20.55 -2.01 -18.03
N ALA A 141 -20.78 -3.32 -18.04
CA ALA A 141 -20.83 -4.15 -16.84
C ALA A 141 -19.52 -4.08 -16.03
N VAL A 142 -18.36 -4.18 -16.70
CA VAL A 142 -17.04 -4.07 -16.04
C VAL A 142 -16.86 -2.70 -15.41
N VAL A 143 -17.20 -1.61 -16.10
CA VAL A 143 -17.06 -0.24 -15.57
C VAL A 143 -17.99 -0.01 -14.39
N ASP A 144 -19.23 -0.46 -14.48
CA ASP A 144 -20.23 -0.29 -13.40
C ASP A 144 -19.82 -1.10 -12.17
N ALA A 145 -19.36 -2.34 -12.34
CA ALA A 145 -18.85 -3.16 -11.26
C ALA A 145 -17.61 -2.50 -10.59
N ALA A 146 -16.69 -1.92 -11.37
CA ALA A 146 -15.54 -1.21 -10.84
C ALA A 146 -15.94 0.00 -9.99
N LYS A 147 -16.95 0.78 -10.42
CA LYS A 147 -17.47 1.93 -9.67
C LYS A 147 -18.14 1.50 -8.36
N GLN A 148 -18.95 0.46 -8.41
CA GLN A 148 -19.61 -0.08 -7.21
C GLN A 148 -18.57 -0.60 -6.22
N SER A 149 -17.64 -1.44 -6.68
CA SER A 149 -16.56 -1.98 -5.86
C SER A 149 -15.70 -0.87 -5.24
N LEU A 150 -15.44 0.23 -5.95
CA LEU A 150 -14.71 1.37 -5.41
C LEU A 150 -15.43 1.99 -4.21
N ALA A 151 -16.73 2.21 -4.29
CA ALA A 151 -17.51 2.81 -3.20
C ALA A 151 -17.52 1.90 -1.96
N GLU A 152 -17.76 0.60 -2.16
CA GLU A 152 -17.78 -0.39 -1.09
C GLU A 152 -16.39 -0.56 -0.44
N GLN A 153 -15.34 -0.67 -1.24
CA GLN A 153 -13.97 -0.83 -0.77
C GLN A 153 -13.51 0.38 0.04
N ARG A 154 -13.80 1.59 -0.40
CA ARG A 154 -13.44 2.81 0.33
C ARG A 154 -14.16 2.93 1.67
N LYS A 155 -15.42 2.48 1.74
CA LYS A 155 -16.16 2.41 3.00
C LYS A 155 -15.54 1.37 3.93
N ALA A 156 -15.32 0.16 3.45
CA ALA A 156 -14.73 -0.92 4.22
C ALA A 156 -13.30 -0.57 4.70
N SER A 157 -12.48 0.07 3.87
CA SER A 157 -11.14 0.53 4.22
C SER A 157 -11.17 1.53 5.38
N ALA A 158 -12.08 2.52 5.34
CA ALA A 158 -12.20 3.52 6.38
C ALA A 158 -12.72 2.92 7.70
N ASP A 159 -13.67 2.00 7.65
CA ASP A 159 -14.22 1.33 8.83
C ASP A 159 -13.17 0.40 9.47
N ASN A 160 -12.46 -0.39 8.66
CA ASN A 160 -11.37 -1.25 9.15
C ASN A 160 -10.22 -0.48 9.78
N ALA A 161 -9.79 0.64 9.18
CA ALA A 161 -8.65 1.39 9.71
C ALA A 161 -8.86 1.87 11.15
N ARG A 162 -10.11 2.15 11.54
CA ARG A 162 -10.47 2.55 12.92
C ARG A 162 -10.38 1.38 13.91
N GLN A 163 -10.72 0.18 13.48
CA GLN A 163 -10.77 -1.02 14.33
C GLN A 163 -9.40 -1.70 14.45
N LEU A 164 -8.60 -1.65 13.39
CA LEU A 164 -7.35 -2.39 13.28
C LEU A 164 -6.29 -1.95 14.30
N VAL A 165 -6.27 -0.68 14.71
CA VAL A 165 -5.33 -0.23 15.76
C VAL A 165 -5.61 -0.97 17.07
N ALA A 166 -6.87 -0.99 17.52
CA ALA A 166 -7.24 -1.71 18.73
C ALA A 166 -7.04 -3.23 18.60
N THR A 167 -7.37 -3.80 17.43
CA THR A 167 -7.15 -5.22 17.15
C THR A 167 -5.68 -5.60 17.22
N LEU A 168 -4.78 -4.81 16.62
CA LEU A 168 -3.35 -5.09 16.64
C LEU A 168 -2.70 -4.84 18.01
N GLN A 169 -3.26 -3.93 18.82
CA GLN A 169 -2.81 -3.71 20.20
C GLN A 169 -3.15 -4.87 21.15
N SER A 170 -4.15 -5.69 20.79
CA SER A 170 -4.56 -6.84 21.58
C SER A 170 -3.84 -8.15 21.21
N LYS A 171 -2.98 -8.13 20.20
CA LYS A 171 -2.21 -9.26 19.70
C LYS A 171 -0.75 -9.19 20.10
#